data_11a54025d8112f2acb3c7764ff8fad48
#
_entry.id   11a54025d8112f2acb3c7764ff8fad48
#
_cell.length_a   1.000
_cell.length_b   1.000
_cell.length_c   1.000
_cell.angle_alpha   90.00
_cell.angle_beta   90.00
_cell.angle_gamma   90.00
#
_symmetry.space_group_name_H-M   'P 1'
#
loop_
_entity.id
_entity.type
_entity.pdbx_description
1 polymer ?
#
loop_
_entity_poly.entity_id
_entity_poly.type
_entity_poly.pdbx_seq_one_letter_code
_entity_poly.pdbx_strand_id
1 'polypeptide(L)'
;MTPNSLRKVRLYPCQELHAVWKRWLAAYRWIYNYTIATLKHGYQGTCFDCQKLVRDSDKPEWVKFLPGHQLQEAVADAFDAFKQANAAGGQVKFKSCRAPSQIIKFKVNNFKNGTWYTRLTKGLTFTSPQAIPKNCLYGTQLKYARGKWYGCFPEYQERETTEQKRVMALDPGVRSFLVGYDGESITEFATNDIGKINRLCYHLDLLMSRISQCKIKRKRDQMRKASHRMRERIRNLVDDLHKKVAHVLVNHYKLIFLPTFNSSEMVLKSRRKLNSKSVRNLLTWSHYRFAKHLMQQAERKGVLVVRCNESYTSKTCPHCGQIHEKLGGSKVFKCPNCGYTAPRDWVGARNIMLRALQATAVVFQDNAILFQSA
;
A
#
# COMPACT_ATOMS: atom_id res chain seq x y z
N MET A 1 7.63 -23.44 8.56
CA MET A 1 7.03 -22.66 7.45
C MET A 1 7.21 -21.18 7.75
N THR A 2 7.78 -20.40 6.86
CA THR A 2 7.93 -18.94 7.05
C THR A 2 6.59 -18.24 6.79
N PRO A 3 6.20 -17.20 7.57
CA PRO A 3 4.96 -16.50 7.35
C PRO A 3 5.01 -15.74 6.02
N ASN A 4 3.96 -15.84 5.25
CA ASN A 4 3.79 -15.14 3.96
C ASN A 4 2.70 -14.06 4.00
N SER A 5 2.04 -13.91 5.14
CA SER A 5 0.94 -12.99 5.35
C SER A 5 1.02 -12.30 6.71
N LEU A 6 0.44 -11.10 6.79
CA LEU A 6 0.35 -10.34 8.04
C LEU A 6 -1.11 -9.95 8.30
N ARG A 7 -1.75 -10.61 9.25
CA ARG A 7 -3.11 -10.28 9.67
C ARG A 7 -3.10 -9.04 10.57
N LYS A 8 -3.81 -8.00 10.14
CA LYS A 8 -3.93 -6.74 10.88
C LYS A 8 -5.30 -6.67 11.55
N VAL A 9 -5.32 -6.63 12.86
CA VAL A 9 -6.54 -6.62 13.70
C VAL A 9 -6.67 -5.30 14.45
N ARG A 10 -7.87 -4.72 14.50
CA ARG A 10 -8.16 -3.51 15.29
C ARG A 10 -8.19 -3.84 16.77
N LEU A 11 -7.57 -2.98 17.60
CA LEU A 11 -7.52 -3.11 19.06
C LEU A 11 -8.12 -1.89 19.73
N TYR A 12 -8.85 -2.11 20.82
CA TYR A 12 -9.48 -1.10 21.68
C TYR A 12 -8.95 -1.26 23.10
N PRO A 13 -7.78 -0.66 23.44
CA PRO A 13 -7.23 -0.75 24.79
C PRO A 13 -8.02 0.08 25.79
N CYS A 14 -8.02 -0.32 27.07
CA CYS A 14 -8.42 0.53 28.18
C CYS A 14 -7.53 1.78 28.25
N GLN A 15 -7.92 2.77 29.03
CA GLN A 15 -7.24 4.07 29.08
C GLN A 15 -5.79 3.91 29.57
N GLU A 16 -5.55 3.10 30.58
CA GLU A 16 -4.26 2.82 31.19
C GLU A 16 -3.33 2.12 30.19
N LEU A 17 -3.81 1.07 29.51
CA LEU A 17 -3.05 0.35 28.50
C LEU A 17 -2.74 1.23 27.28
N HIS A 18 -3.67 2.10 26.88
CA HIS A 18 -3.42 3.11 25.87
C HIS A 18 -2.25 4.01 26.26
N ALA A 19 -2.22 4.47 27.52
CA ALA A 19 -1.13 5.31 28.03
C ALA A 19 0.20 4.58 28.04
N VAL A 20 0.25 3.31 28.47
CA VAL A 20 1.44 2.45 28.45
C VAL A 20 1.97 2.30 27.02
N TRP A 21 1.12 1.89 26.06
CA TRP A 21 1.53 1.72 24.69
C TRP A 21 1.99 3.03 24.03
N LYS A 22 1.40 4.16 24.40
CA LYS A 22 1.84 5.49 23.92
C LYS A 22 3.23 5.84 24.44
N ARG A 23 3.56 5.52 25.69
CA ARG A 23 4.91 5.69 26.25
C ARG A 23 5.90 4.79 25.53
N TRP A 24 5.61 3.52 25.34
CA TRP A 24 6.47 2.59 24.58
C TRP A 24 6.73 3.09 23.17
N LEU A 25 5.70 3.58 22.51
CA LEU A 25 5.81 4.11 21.14
C LEU A 25 6.72 5.35 21.07
N ALA A 26 6.61 6.24 22.05
CA ALA A 26 7.45 7.43 22.16
C ALA A 26 8.92 7.04 22.43
N ALA A 27 9.15 6.13 23.38
CA ALA A 27 10.48 5.65 23.72
C ALA A 27 11.14 4.88 22.58
N TYR A 28 10.40 3.98 21.91
CA TYR A 28 10.89 3.25 20.73
C TYR A 28 11.32 4.22 19.60
N ARG A 29 10.54 5.27 19.35
CA ARG A 29 10.88 6.31 18.37
C ARG A 29 12.13 7.10 18.80
N TRP A 30 12.28 7.42 20.07
CA TRP A 30 13.43 8.14 20.58
C TRP A 30 14.70 7.31 20.39
N ILE A 31 14.70 6.03 20.79
CA ILE A 31 15.82 5.08 20.60
C ILE A 31 16.19 4.97 19.12
N TYR A 32 15.18 4.78 18.24
CA TYR A 32 15.41 4.75 16.79
C TYR A 32 16.12 6.02 16.30
N ASN A 33 15.64 7.19 16.71
CA ASN A 33 16.19 8.46 16.26
C ASN A 33 17.60 8.70 16.83
N TYR A 34 17.83 8.32 18.08
CA TYR A 34 19.14 8.36 18.71
C TYR A 34 20.14 7.49 17.93
N THR A 35 19.78 6.26 17.62
CA THR A 35 20.60 5.35 16.80
C THR A 35 20.87 5.92 15.41
N ILE A 36 19.87 6.51 14.74
CA ILE A 36 20.08 7.15 13.44
C ILE A 36 21.06 8.33 13.56
N ALA A 37 20.97 9.12 14.61
CA ALA A 37 21.95 10.19 14.86
C ALA A 37 23.36 9.62 15.03
N THR A 38 23.55 8.61 15.86
CA THR A 38 24.83 7.90 16.08
C THR A 38 25.43 7.38 14.77
N LEU A 39 24.60 6.72 13.92
CA LEU A 39 25.03 6.21 12.61
C LEU A 39 25.42 7.34 11.64
N LYS A 40 24.70 8.44 11.64
CA LYS A 40 25.02 9.64 10.82
C LYS A 40 26.30 10.34 11.25
N HIS A 41 26.67 10.24 12.52
CA HIS A 41 27.94 10.74 13.05
C HIS A 41 29.13 9.79 12.83
N GLY A 42 28.97 8.78 11.97
CA GLY A 42 30.08 7.92 11.54
C GLY A 42 30.34 6.70 12.42
N TYR A 43 29.37 6.25 13.21
CA TYR A 43 29.51 5.02 13.99
C TYR A 43 29.79 3.81 13.09
N GLN A 44 30.89 3.07 13.37
CA GLN A 44 31.38 1.93 12.59
C GLN A 44 31.17 0.56 13.26
N GLY A 45 30.65 0.54 14.49
CA GLY A 45 30.43 -0.70 15.23
C GLY A 45 29.24 -1.52 14.71
N THR A 46 29.12 -2.75 15.22
CA THR A 46 28.02 -3.64 14.88
C THR A 46 26.69 -3.15 15.47
N CYS A 47 25.57 -3.68 14.96
CA CYS A 47 24.26 -3.44 15.56
C CYS A 47 24.21 -3.87 17.03
N PHE A 48 24.88 -4.98 17.40
CA PHE A 48 24.94 -5.49 18.77
C PHE A 48 25.71 -4.54 19.69
N ASP A 49 26.86 -4.02 19.25
CA ASP A 49 27.65 -3.05 20.03
C ASP A 49 26.88 -1.73 20.20
N CYS A 50 26.15 -1.30 19.17
CA CYS A 50 25.28 -0.15 19.29
C CYS A 50 24.13 -0.38 20.27
N GLN A 51 23.58 -1.59 20.36
CA GLN A 51 22.57 -1.94 21.38
C GLN A 51 23.12 -1.79 22.81
N LYS A 52 24.37 -2.20 23.03
CA LYS A 52 25.06 -1.98 24.33
C LYS A 52 25.24 -0.50 24.58
N LEU A 53 25.81 0.24 23.62
CA LEU A 53 26.03 1.68 23.71
C LEU A 53 24.73 2.42 24.06
N VAL A 54 23.64 2.13 23.35
CA VAL A 54 22.34 2.76 23.61
C VAL A 54 21.76 2.34 24.95
N ARG A 55 21.97 1.08 25.39
CA ARG A 55 21.54 0.63 26.72
C ARG A 55 22.25 1.37 27.83
N ASP A 56 23.55 1.60 27.69
CA ASP A 56 24.41 2.16 28.72
C ASP A 56 24.50 3.71 28.63
N SER A 57 24.00 4.32 27.55
CA SER A 57 23.94 5.78 27.37
C SER A 57 23.00 6.44 28.37
N ASP A 58 23.28 7.71 28.69
CA ASP A 58 22.34 8.52 29.44
C ASP A 58 21.10 8.83 28.56
N LYS A 59 19.94 8.54 29.11
CA LYS A 59 18.65 8.72 28.42
C LYS A 59 17.58 9.21 29.37
N PRO A 60 16.62 9.99 28.85
CA PRO A 60 15.52 10.50 29.66
C PRO A 60 14.79 9.40 30.43
N GLU A 61 14.38 9.66 31.66
CA GLU A 61 13.70 8.68 32.52
C GLU A 61 12.50 8.00 31.84
N TRP A 62 11.72 8.77 31.07
CA TRP A 62 10.55 8.23 30.36
C TRP A 62 10.92 7.23 29.25
N VAL A 63 12.17 7.19 28.78
CA VAL A 63 12.66 6.20 27.81
C VAL A 63 13.04 4.89 28.52
N LYS A 64 13.48 4.95 29.77
CA LYS A 64 13.85 3.77 30.56
C LYS A 64 12.69 2.81 30.80
N PHE A 65 11.43 3.27 30.67
CA PHE A 65 10.23 2.41 30.71
C PHE A 65 10.04 1.50 29.50
N LEU A 66 10.84 1.65 28.44
CA LEU A 66 10.76 0.74 27.30
C LEU A 66 11.41 -0.61 27.67
N PRO A 67 10.70 -1.74 27.48
CA PRO A 67 11.29 -3.05 27.74
C PRO A 67 12.55 -3.29 26.91
N GLY A 68 13.56 -3.96 27.49
CA GLY A 68 14.88 -4.14 26.88
C GLY A 68 14.88 -4.76 25.48
N HIS A 69 14.01 -5.75 25.23
CA HIS A 69 13.86 -6.30 23.87
C HIS A 69 13.38 -5.28 22.85
N GLN A 70 12.52 -4.33 23.24
CA GLN A 70 12.05 -3.26 22.33
C GLN A 70 13.11 -2.20 22.09
N LEU A 71 14.01 -1.98 23.07
CA LEU A 71 15.19 -1.15 22.84
C LEU A 71 16.06 -1.78 21.75
N GLN A 72 16.37 -3.10 21.88
CA GLN A 72 17.14 -3.84 20.88
C GLN A 72 16.48 -3.79 19.49
N GLU A 73 15.16 -4.02 19.42
CA GLU A 73 14.40 -3.96 18.16
C GLU A 73 14.39 -2.54 17.55
N ALA A 74 14.36 -1.48 18.36
CA ALA A 74 14.41 -0.11 17.86
C ALA A 74 15.77 0.23 17.25
N VAL A 75 16.87 -0.27 17.85
CA VAL A 75 18.22 -0.14 17.30
C VAL A 75 18.35 -0.93 16.00
N ALA A 76 17.90 -2.19 15.97
CA ALA A 76 17.93 -3.02 14.76
C ALA A 76 17.12 -2.38 13.61
N ASP A 77 15.91 -1.86 13.89
CA ASP A 77 15.11 -1.10 12.93
C ASP A 77 15.84 0.10 12.34
N ALA A 78 16.67 0.78 13.15
CA ALA A 78 17.44 1.93 12.71
C ALA A 78 18.59 1.50 11.78
N PHE A 79 19.31 0.43 12.15
CA PHE A 79 20.37 -0.15 11.31
C PHE A 79 19.84 -0.61 9.96
N ASP A 80 18.74 -1.37 9.95
CA ASP A 80 18.10 -1.84 8.72
C ASP A 80 17.69 -0.67 7.81
N ALA A 81 17.06 0.36 8.41
CA ALA A 81 16.63 1.54 7.66
C ALA A 81 17.82 2.32 7.10
N PHE A 82 18.91 2.44 7.85
CA PHE A 82 20.14 3.11 7.42
C PHE A 82 20.80 2.35 6.27
N LYS A 83 20.95 1.03 6.40
CA LYS A 83 21.51 0.15 5.36
C LYS A 83 20.71 0.19 4.07
N GLN A 84 19.37 0.08 4.18
CA GLN A 84 18.48 0.14 3.02
C GLN A 84 18.50 1.51 2.32
N ALA A 85 18.54 2.61 3.09
CA ALA A 85 18.61 3.95 2.52
C ALA A 85 19.91 4.17 1.76
N ASN A 86 21.04 3.75 2.32
CA ASN A 86 22.36 3.85 1.68
C ASN A 86 22.43 2.98 0.41
N ALA A 87 21.94 1.75 0.45
CA ALA A 87 21.89 0.86 -0.72
C ALA A 87 21.03 1.44 -1.86
N ALA A 88 20.02 2.24 -1.52
CA ALA A 88 19.16 2.93 -2.50
C ALA A 88 19.69 4.32 -2.92
N GLY A 89 20.91 4.71 -2.52
CA GLY A 89 21.49 6.02 -2.82
C GLY A 89 20.78 7.20 -2.12
N GLY A 90 20.02 6.92 -1.06
CA GLY A 90 19.23 7.91 -0.34
C GLY A 90 19.72 8.14 1.10
N GLN A 91 19.02 9.01 1.82
CA GLN A 91 19.29 9.28 3.22
C GLN A 91 18.14 8.87 4.12
N VAL A 92 18.46 8.19 5.23
CA VAL A 92 17.48 7.87 6.25
C VAL A 92 16.98 9.12 6.97
N LYS A 93 15.66 9.17 7.24
CA LYS A 93 15.02 10.27 7.96
C LYS A 93 14.67 9.88 9.39
N PHE A 94 14.69 10.86 10.30
CA PHE A 94 14.18 10.69 11.65
C PHE A 94 12.67 10.40 11.66
N LYS A 95 12.23 9.53 12.57
CA LYS A 95 10.81 9.25 12.78
C LYS A 95 10.16 10.42 13.54
N SER A 96 9.12 11.00 12.95
CA SER A 96 8.36 12.11 13.56
C SER A 96 7.26 11.59 14.49
N CYS A 97 7.03 12.31 15.62
CA CYS A 97 5.86 12.05 16.46
C CYS A 97 4.52 12.33 15.75
N ARG A 98 4.55 13.15 14.70
CA ARG A 98 3.39 13.47 13.85
C ARG A 98 3.18 12.48 12.70
N ALA A 99 4.05 11.46 12.58
CA ALA A 99 3.89 10.45 11.54
C ALA A 99 2.49 9.80 11.61
N PRO A 100 1.81 9.62 10.47
CA PRO A 100 0.43 9.10 10.44
C PRO A 100 0.34 7.65 10.90
N SER A 101 1.46 6.95 10.97
CA SER A 101 1.57 5.57 11.41
C SER A 101 2.91 5.34 12.07
N GLN A 102 2.90 4.66 13.22
CA GLN A 102 4.08 4.28 13.99
C GLN A 102 3.92 2.82 14.42
N ILE A 103 5.01 2.09 14.51
CA ILE A 103 5.02 0.64 14.78
C ILE A 103 6.06 0.36 15.85
N ILE A 104 5.73 -0.57 16.75
CA ILE A 104 6.66 -1.24 17.66
C ILE A 104 6.72 -2.71 17.22
N LYS A 105 7.91 -3.24 17.04
CA LYS A 105 8.13 -4.67 16.77
C LYS A 105 8.35 -5.43 18.08
N PHE A 106 7.88 -6.66 18.13
CA PHE A 106 8.00 -7.55 19.28
C PHE A 106 8.54 -8.90 18.86
N LYS A 107 9.52 -9.42 19.59
CA LYS A 107 9.99 -10.79 19.42
C LYS A 107 8.91 -11.79 19.85
N VAL A 108 9.03 -13.03 19.42
CA VAL A 108 8.08 -14.13 19.72
C VAL A 108 7.73 -14.18 21.21
N ASN A 109 8.76 -14.17 22.07
CA ASN A 109 8.58 -14.31 23.52
C ASN A 109 7.89 -13.13 24.22
N ASN A 110 7.69 -12.01 23.52
CA ASN A 110 7.07 -10.81 24.08
C ASN A 110 5.54 -10.79 23.92
N PHE A 111 4.98 -11.73 23.16
CA PHE A 111 3.55 -11.89 22.96
C PHE A 111 3.11 -13.29 23.42
N LYS A 112 2.34 -13.35 24.49
CA LYS A 112 1.83 -14.60 25.08
C LYS A 112 0.43 -14.36 25.64
N ASN A 113 -0.40 -15.39 25.62
CA ASN A 113 -1.78 -15.34 26.12
C ASN A 113 -2.61 -14.17 25.53
N GLY A 114 -2.38 -13.86 24.24
CA GLY A 114 -3.11 -12.81 23.54
C GLY A 114 -2.69 -11.39 23.91
N THR A 115 -1.60 -11.16 24.64
CA THR A 115 -1.14 -9.82 25.04
C THR A 115 0.37 -9.64 24.96
N TRP A 116 0.83 -8.40 24.89
CA TRP A 116 2.24 -8.03 24.90
C TRP A 116 2.72 -7.78 26.33
N TYR A 117 3.78 -8.49 26.75
CA TYR A 117 4.38 -8.37 28.09
C TYR A 117 3.37 -8.58 29.22
N THR A 118 2.85 -9.78 29.32
CA THR A 118 1.84 -10.19 30.31
C THR A 118 2.10 -9.70 31.73
N ARG A 119 3.37 -9.67 32.17
CA ARG A 119 3.73 -9.16 33.50
C ARG A 119 3.61 -7.65 33.62
N LEU A 120 4.05 -6.89 32.61
CA LEU A 120 4.03 -5.42 32.60
C LEU A 120 2.63 -4.85 32.33
N THR A 121 1.77 -5.62 31.69
CA THR A 121 0.39 -5.24 31.37
C THR A 121 -0.64 -6.03 32.18
N LYS A 122 -0.21 -6.60 33.34
CA LYS A 122 -1.12 -7.36 34.22
C LYS A 122 -2.31 -6.52 34.62
N GLY A 123 -3.51 -7.06 34.48
CA GLY A 123 -4.77 -6.35 34.77
C GLY A 123 -5.24 -5.35 33.73
N LEU A 124 -4.42 -5.04 32.72
CA LEU A 124 -4.77 -4.12 31.64
C LEU A 124 -5.33 -4.89 30.45
N THR A 125 -6.48 -4.46 29.94
CA THR A 125 -7.23 -5.19 28.90
C THR A 125 -7.41 -4.37 27.64
N PHE A 126 -7.64 -5.07 26.54
CA PHE A 126 -8.16 -4.51 25.31
C PHE A 126 -9.18 -5.46 24.67
N THR A 127 -10.04 -4.92 23.84
CA THR A 127 -11.02 -5.68 23.07
C THR A 127 -10.66 -5.64 21.59
N SER A 128 -11.19 -6.57 20.83
CA SER A 128 -10.99 -6.67 19.39
C SER A 128 -12.24 -7.25 18.72
N PRO A 129 -12.64 -6.75 17.53
CA PRO A 129 -13.78 -7.29 16.79
C PRO A 129 -13.48 -8.64 16.13
N GLN A 130 -12.20 -9.04 16.09
CA GLN A 130 -11.73 -10.30 15.52
C GLN A 130 -10.93 -11.07 16.57
N ALA A 131 -10.97 -12.38 16.48
CA ALA A 131 -10.17 -13.24 17.34
C ALA A 131 -8.67 -12.94 17.18
N ILE A 132 -7.97 -12.90 18.29
CA ILE A 132 -6.52 -12.69 18.37
C ILE A 132 -5.87 -14.03 18.73
N PRO A 133 -4.72 -14.37 18.13
CA PRO A 133 -4.01 -15.59 18.49
C PRO A 133 -3.57 -15.52 19.97
N LYS A 134 -3.64 -16.63 20.69
CA LYS A 134 -3.10 -16.71 22.06
C LYS A 134 -1.58 -16.58 22.05
N ASN A 135 -0.92 -17.24 21.11
CA ASN A 135 0.54 -17.20 20.90
C ASN A 135 0.86 -17.06 19.41
N CYS A 136 2.04 -16.58 19.07
CA CYS A 136 2.53 -16.47 17.71
C CYS A 136 3.88 -17.18 17.60
N LEU A 137 4.11 -17.86 16.48
CA LEU A 137 5.40 -18.50 16.17
C LEU A 137 6.44 -17.50 15.68
N TYR A 138 6.02 -16.30 15.31
CA TYR A 138 6.86 -15.23 14.78
C TYR A 138 6.63 -13.93 15.54
N GLY A 139 7.57 -13.00 15.39
CA GLY A 139 7.47 -11.68 16.02
C GLY A 139 6.24 -10.91 15.54
N THR A 140 5.59 -10.24 16.47
CA THR A 140 4.36 -9.47 16.23
C THR A 140 4.65 -7.98 16.15
N GLN A 141 3.67 -7.18 15.71
CA GLN A 141 3.80 -5.73 15.69
C GLN A 141 2.58 -5.06 16.33
N LEU A 142 2.82 -4.02 17.11
CA LEU A 142 1.80 -3.12 17.61
C LEU A 142 1.87 -1.81 16.81
N LYS A 143 0.82 -1.52 16.07
CA LYS A 143 0.76 -0.36 15.16
C LYS A 143 -0.22 0.67 15.67
N TYR A 144 0.25 1.90 15.84
CA TYR A 144 -0.61 3.05 16.07
C TYR A 144 -0.75 3.86 14.79
N ALA A 145 -1.96 3.99 14.29
CA ALA A 145 -2.21 4.72 13.06
C ALA A 145 -3.48 5.57 13.18
N ARG A 146 -3.34 6.88 13.00
CA ARG A 146 -4.44 7.86 12.98
C ARG A 146 -5.36 7.77 14.22
N GLY A 147 -4.76 7.67 15.40
CA GLY A 147 -5.51 7.56 16.65
C GLY A 147 -6.05 6.17 16.98
N LYS A 148 -5.67 5.15 16.20
CA LYS A 148 -6.17 3.79 16.35
C LYS A 148 -5.05 2.79 16.54
N TRP A 149 -5.25 1.78 17.40
CA TRP A 149 -4.33 0.68 17.61
C TRP A 149 -4.68 -0.53 16.74
N TYR A 150 -3.66 -1.23 16.31
CA TYR A 150 -3.76 -2.47 15.56
C TYR A 150 -2.66 -3.44 16.02
N GLY A 151 -3.05 -4.70 16.27
CA GLY A 151 -2.13 -5.81 16.32
C GLY A 151 -1.88 -6.33 14.91
N CYS A 152 -0.64 -6.62 14.58
CA CYS A 152 -0.26 -7.23 13.32
C CYS A 152 0.41 -8.57 13.64
N PHE A 153 -0.21 -9.65 13.20
CA PHE A 153 0.15 -11.03 13.51
C PHE A 153 0.58 -11.73 12.23
N PRO A 154 1.84 -12.23 12.16
CA PRO A 154 2.29 -13.04 11.04
C PRO A 154 1.52 -14.36 10.99
N GLU A 155 1.08 -14.73 9.79
CA GLU A 155 0.36 -15.96 9.52
C GLU A 155 0.96 -16.65 8.30
N TYR A 156 0.96 -17.97 8.31
CA TYR A 156 1.14 -18.75 7.11
C TYR A 156 -0.22 -19.01 6.48
N GLN A 157 -0.34 -18.72 5.20
CA GLN A 157 -1.53 -19.04 4.42
C GLN A 157 -1.10 -19.96 3.29
N GLU A 158 -1.78 -21.10 3.19
CA GLU A 158 -1.57 -22.01 2.08
C GLU A 158 -1.92 -21.35 0.76
N ARG A 159 -1.14 -21.64 -0.27
CA ARG A 159 -1.45 -21.21 -1.62
C ARG A 159 -2.51 -22.15 -2.19
N GLU A 160 -3.58 -21.56 -2.66
CA GLU A 160 -4.61 -22.29 -3.40
C GLU A 160 -4.14 -22.48 -4.86
N THR A 161 -4.64 -23.49 -5.53
CA THR A 161 -4.51 -23.67 -6.97
C THR A 161 -5.80 -23.21 -7.63
N THR A 162 -5.70 -22.50 -8.76
CA THR A 162 -6.89 -22.09 -9.49
C THR A 162 -7.17 -23.01 -10.66
N GLU A 163 -8.41 -23.41 -10.84
CA GLU A 163 -8.90 -24.16 -12.00
C GLU A 163 -9.36 -23.25 -13.14
N GLN A 164 -9.33 -21.92 -12.94
CA GLN A 164 -9.73 -20.96 -13.95
C GLN A 164 -8.79 -21.02 -15.15
N LYS A 165 -9.34 -20.81 -16.35
CA LYS A 165 -8.59 -20.81 -17.63
C LYS A 165 -8.57 -19.44 -18.31
N ARG A 166 -9.45 -18.53 -17.90
CA ARG A 166 -9.63 -17.22 -18.55
C ARG A 166 -8.44 -16.29 -18.29
N VAL A 167 -8.22 -15.40 -19.24
CA VAL A 167 -7.17 -14.39 -19.21
C VAL A 167 -7.82 -13.01 -19.18
N MET A 168 -7.24 -12.04 -18.46
CA MET A 168 -7.71 -10.66 -18.42
C MET A 168 -6.54 -9.71 -18.63
N ALA A 169 -6.70 -8.76 -19.55
CA ALA A 169 -5.81 -7.59 -19.64
C ALA A 169 -6.49 -6.36 -19.03
N LEU A 170 -5.76 -5.60 -18.25
CA LEU A 170 -6.27 -4.45 -17.51
C LEU A 170 -5.62 -3.16 -18.01
N ASP A 171 -6.44 -2.13 -18.26
CA ASP A 171 -5.98 -0.76 -18.56
C ASP A 171 -6.34 0.17 -17.39
N PRO A 172 -5.35 0.72 -16.64
CA PRO A 172 -5.59 1.65 -15.54
C PRO A 172 -6.03 3.03 -16.04
N GLY A 173 -7.23 3.44 -15.64
CA GLY A 173 -7.84 4.70 -16.08
C GLY A 173 -7.83 5.82 -15.03
N VAL A 174 -8.25 7.01 -15.46
CA VAL A 174 -8.49 8.18 -14.62
C VAL A 174 -9.96 8.33 -14.25
N ARG A 175 -10.87 7.96 -15.15
CA ARG A 175 -12.33 8.05 -14.99
C ARG A 175 -12.91 6.76 -14.44
N SER A 176 -12.77 5.68 -15.17
CA SER A 176 -12.92 4.32 -14.66
C SER A 176 -11.64 3.93 -13.93
N PHE A 177 -11.74 3.16 -12.86
CA PHE A 177 -10.57 2.72 -12.12
C PHE A 177 -9.70 1.80 -13.00
N LEU A 178 -10.33 0.81 -13.62
CA LEU A 178 -9.73 -0.10 -14.59
C LEU A 178 -10.75 -0.42 -15.69
N VAL A 179 -10.24 -0.66 -16.88
CA VAL A 179 -10.98 -1.32 -17.97
C VAL A 179 -10.30 -2.65 -18.24
N GLY A 180 -11.05 -3.73 -18.24
CA GLY A 180 -10.58 -5.08 -18.50
C GLY A 180 -11.08 -5.61 -19.83
N TYR A 181 -10.24 -6.40 -20.53
CA TYR A 181 -10.60 -7.16 -21.73
C TYR A 181 -10.16 -8.61 -21.56
N ASP A 182 -11.06 -9.55 -21.79
CA ASP A 182 -10.81 -10.98 -21.57
C ASP A 182 -10.77 -11.85 -22.85
N GLY A 183 -10.71 -11.18 -24.00
CA GLY A 183 -10.76 -11.83 -25.31
C GLY A 183 -12.15 -11.76 -25.96
N GLU A 184 -13.21 -11.73 -25.18
CA GLU A 184 -14.60 -11.72 -25.63
C GLU A 184 -15.34 -10.44 -25.23
N SER A 185 -15.15 -9.98 -24.00
CA SER A 185 -15.92 -8.90 -23.41
C SER A 185 -15.04 -7.80 -22.79
N ILE A 186 -15.63 -6.61 -22.68
CA ILE A 186 -15.05 -5.47 -21.96
C ILE A 186 -15.77 -5.32 -20.63
N THR A 187 -14.99 -5.24 -19.56
CA THR A 187 -15.50 -4.97 -18.20
C THR A 187 -14.92 -3.66 -17.66
N GLU A 188 -15.77 -2.73 -17.25
CA GLU A 188 -15.37 -1.48 -16.62
C GLU A 188 -15.54 -1.57 -15.11
N PHE A 189 -14.47 -1.31 -14.37
CA PHE A 189 -14.48 -1.33 -12.90
C PHE A 189 -14.58 0.10 -12.35
N ALA A 190 -15.59 0.33 -11.50
CA ALA A 190 -15.79 1.58 -10.75
C ALA A 190 -15.95 2.84 -11.62
N THR A 191 -16.70 2.76 -12.67
CA THR A 191 -16.93 3.85 -13.65
C THR A 191 -17.50 5.12 -13.01
N ASN A 192 -18.37 5.04 -12.02
CA ASN A 192 -19.03 6.19 -11.37
C ASN A 192 -18.57 6.48 -9.93
N ASP A 193 -17.69 5.66 -9.35
CA ASP A 193 -17.31 5.79 -7.94
C ASP A 193 -16.40 6.99 -7.69
N ILE A 194 -15.66 7.44 -8.69
CA ILE A 194 -14.79 8.62 -8.56
C ILE A 194 -15.58 9.89 -8.21
N GLY A 195 -16.84 10.01 -8.66
CA GLY A 195 -17.68 11.15 -8.36
C GLY A 195 -18.00 11.30 -6.86
N LYS A 196 -18.27 10.18 -6.17
CA LYS A 196 -18.49 10.14 -4.72
C LYS A 196 -17.21 10.51 -3.96
N ILE A 197 -16.08 9.98 -4.39
CA ILE A 197 -14.78 10.25 -3.79
C ILE A 197 -14.39 11.72 -4.02
N ASN A 198 -14.60 12.27 -5.22
CA ASN A 198 -14.30 13.66 -5.55
C ASN A 198 -15.10 14.65 -4.71
N ARG A 199 -16.37 14.38 -4.41
CA ARG A 199 -17.15 15.21 -3.47
C ARG A 199 -16.52 15.26 -2.09
N LEU A 200 -16.08 14.10 -1.55
CA LEU A 200 -15.38 14.07 -0.28
C LEU A 200 -14.03 14.81 -0.33
N CYS A 201 -13.31 14.70 -1.44
CA CYS A 201 -12.07 15.43 -1.67
C CYS A 201 -12.29 16.93 -1.71
N TYR A 202 -13.34 17.40 -2.38
CA TYR A 202 -13.72 18.83 -2.42
C TYR A 202 -14.00 19.38 -1.01
N HIS A 203 -14.84 18.68 -0.23
CA HIS A 203 -15.11 19.08 1.17
C HIS A 203 -13.86 19.06 2.04
N LEU A 204 -12.95 18.12 1.80
CA LEU A 204 -11.66 18.08 2.49
C LEU A 204 -10.80 19.32 2.17
N ASP A 205 -10.80 19.78 0.92
CA ASP A 205 -10.05 20.99 0.53
C ASP A 205 -10.61 22.25 1.19
N LEU A 206 -11.95 22.40 1.19
CA LEU A 206 -12.61 23.48 1.90
C LEU A 206 -12.25 23.47 3.41
N LEU A 207 -12.26 22.28 4.01
CA LEU A 207 -11.88 22.11 5.41
C LEU A 207 -10.40 22.47 5.63
N MET A 208 -9.50 22.09 4.74
CA MET A 208 -8.08 22.40 4.83
C MET A 208 -7.83 23.91 4.69
N SER A 209 -8.54 24.59 3.79
CA SER A 209 -8.50 26.04 3.66
C SER A 209 -8.94 26.75 4.96
N ARG A 210 -10.06 26.31 5.56
CA ARG A 210 -10.52 26.84 6.86
C ARG A 210 -9.50 26.59 7.98
N ILE A 211 -8.83 25.43 7.98
CA ILE A 211 -7.78 25.13 8.97
C ILE A 211 -6.60 26.09 8.85
N SER A 212 -6.19 26.44 7.63
CA SER A 212 -5.06 27.36 7.40
C SER A 212 -5.36 28.80 7.88
N GLN A 213 -6.62 29.22 7.77
CA GLN A 213 -7.07 30.57 8.16
C GLN A 213 -7.44 30.68 9.65
N CYS A 214 -7.68 29.56 10.34
CA CYS A 214 -8.18 29.56 11.71
C CYS A 214 -7.06 29.94 12.71
N LYS A 215 -7.23 31.06 13.40
CA LYS A 215 -6.30 31.54 14.45
C LYS A 215 -6.51 30.81 15.79
N ILE A 216 -7.74 30.39 16.10
CA ILE A 216 -8.11 29.77 17.39
C ILE A 216 -7.61 28.33 17.44
N LYS A 217 -6.62 28.03 18.31
CA LYS A 217 -5.98 26.72 18.44
C LYS A 217 -6.99 25.57 18.65
N ARG A 218 -7.93 25.73 19.60
CA ARG A 218 -8.94 24.71 19.91
C ARG A 218 -9.82 24.36 18.70
N LYS A 219 -10.34 25.36 17.98
CA LYS A 219 -11.12 25.17 16.75
C LYS A 219 -10.30 24.51 15.64
N ARG A 220 -9.06 24.98 15.43
CA ARG A 220 -8.12 24.42 14.46
C ARG A 220 -7.84 22.94 14.72
N ASP A 221 -7.63 22.54 15.98
CA ASP A 221 -7.36 21.14 16.34
C ASP A 221 -8.60 20.25 16.16
N GLN A 222 -9.80 20.75 16.42
CA GLN A 222 -11.06 20.05 16.11
C GLN A 222 -11.21 19.82 14.60
N MET A 223 -10.98 20.84 13.78
CA MET A 223 -11.03 20.76 12.32
C MET A 223 -9.95 19.81 11.78
N ARG A 224 -8.74 19.78 12.34
CA ARG A 224 -7.69 18.80 12.00
C ARG A 224 -8.16 17.37 12.28
N LYS A 225 -8.79 17.10 13.42
CA LYS A 225 -9.38 15.79 13.73
C LYS A 225 -10.46 15.41 12.69
N ALA A 226 -11.31 16.35 12.30
CA ALA A 226 -12.30 16.13 11.24
C ALA A 226 -11.64 15.82 9.88
N SER A 227 -10.60 16.58 9.49
CA SER A 227 -9.86 16.32 8.24
C SER A 227 -9.18 14.93 8.23
N HIS A 228 -8.67 14.48 9.38
CA HIS A 228 -8.12 13.11 9.49
C HIS A 228 -9.20 12.04 9.29
N ARG A 229 -10.40 12.20 9.87
CA ARG A 229 -11.54 11.27 9.66
C ARG A 229 -11.95 11.24 8.18
N MET A 230 -12.03 12.40 7.54
CA MET A 230 -12.41 12.50 6.12
C MET A 230 -11.37 11.83 5.20
N ARG A 231 -10.06 12.04 5.43
CA ARG A 231 -9.00 11.34 4.71
C ARG A 231 -9.05 9.82 4.92
N GLU A 232 -9.38 9.38 6.12
CA GLU A 232 -9.55 7.95 6.41
C GLU A 232 -10.75 7.37 5.65
N ARG A 233 -11.88 8.09 5.59
CA ARG A 233 -13.07 7.68 4.83
C ARG A 233 -12.75 7.54 3.34
N ILE A 234 -12.07 8.52 2.74
CA ILE A 234 -11.64 8.45 1.33
C ILE A 234 -10.77 7.22 1.11
N ARG A 235 -9.76 7.00 1.96
CA ARG A 235 -8.89 5.84 1.84
C ARG A 235 -9.64 4.53 1.97
N ASN A 236 -10.56 4.41 2.93
CA ASN A 236 -11.33 3.20 3.13
C ASN A 236 -12.21 2.87 1.93
N LEU A 237 -12.82 3.87 1.27
CA LEU A 237 -13.58 3.67 0.05
C LEU A 237 -12.69 3.13 -1.09
N VAL A 238 -11.50 3.70 -1.26
CA VAL A 238 -10.53 3.21 -2.26
C VAL A 238 -10.02 1.81 -1.91
N ASP A 239 -9.73 1.55 -0.64
CA ASP A 239 -9.27 0.22 -0.19
C ASP A 239 -10.37 -0.85 -0.36
N ASP A 240 -11.63 -0.52 -0.11
CA ASP A 240 -12.78 -1.42 -0.33
C ASP A 240 -12.95 -1.74 -1.82
N LEU A 241 -12.86 -0.72 -2.67
CA LEU A 241 -12.86 -0.90 -4.12
C LEU A 241 -11.75 -1.84 -4.57
N HIS A 242 -10.50 -1.58 -4.12
CA HIS A 242 -9.35 -2.43 -4.47
C HIS A 242 -9.59 -3.90 -4.09
N LYS A 243 -10.14 -4.13 -2.90
CA LYS A 243 -10.45 -5.49 -2.43
C LYS A 243 -11.50 -6.18 -3.29
N LYS A 244 -12.59 -5.46 -3.61
CA LYS A 244 -13.67 -5.99 -4.46
C LYS A 244 -13.19 -6.33 -5.86
N VAL A 245 -12.46 -5.42 -6.49
CA VAL A 245 -11.92 -5.64 -7.83
C VAL A 245 -10.90 -6.78 -7.83
N ALA A 246 -9.95 -6.79 -6.89
CA ALA A 246 -8.98 -7.88 -6.79
C ALA A 246 -9.66 -9.23 -6.53
N HIS A 247 -10.69 -9.28 -5.68
CA HIS A 247 -11.47 -10.50 -5.42
C HIS A 247 -12.15 -11.04 -6.68
N VAL A 248 -12.80 -10.18 -7.47
CA VAL A 248 -13.40 -10.59 -8.74
C VAL A 248 -12.33 -11.13 -9.69
N LEU A 249 -11.21 -10.42 -9.84
CA LEU A 249 -10.14 -10.80 -10.76
C LEU A 249 -9.53 -12.17 -10.42
N VAL A 250 -9.16 -12.40 -9.16
CA VAL A 250 -8.48 -13.64 -8.77
C VAL A 250 -9.40 -14.87 -8.71
N ASN A 251 -10.73 -14.66 -8.67
CA ASN A 251 -11.69 -15.76 -8.68
C ASN A 251 -12.18 -16.15 -10.08
N HIS A 252 -11.95 -15.33 -11.11
CA HIS A 252 -12.47 -15.60 -12.45
C HIS A 252 -11.38 -15.78 -13.51
N TYR A 253 -10.13 -15.42 -13.21
CA TYR A 253 -9.04 -15.43 -14.20
C TYR A 253 -7.81 -16.16 -13.66
N LYS A 254 -7.14 -16.92 -14.51
CA LYS A 254 -5.88 -17.60 -14.22
C LYS A 254 -4.68 -16.72 -14.50
N LEU A 255 -4.78 -15.86 -15.51
CA LEU A 255 -3.72 -14.97 -15.94
C LEU A 255 -4.26 -13.53 -16.06
N ILE A 256 -3.54 -12.58 -15.50
CA ILE A 256 -3.89 -11.17 -15.52
C ILE A 256 -2.70 -10.37 -16.04
N PHE A 257 -2.86 -9.68 -17.17
CA PHE A 257 -1.91 -8.71 -17.68
C PHE A 257 -2.20 -7.35 -17.05
N LEU A 258 -1.22 -6.83 -16.31
CA LEU A 258 -1.31 -5.54 -15.63
C LEU A 258 -0.15 -4.65 -16.06
N PRO A 259 -0.40 -3.49 -16.70
CA PRO A 259 0.69 -2.62 -17.15
C PRO A 259 1.50 -2.03 -15.99
N THR A 260 2.75 -1.65 -16.31
CA THR A 260 3.64 -0.91 -15.40
C THR A 260 3.25 0.56 -15.39
N PHE A 261 2.11 0.87 -14.76
CA PHE A 261 1.53 2.21 -14.76
C PHE A 261 2.29 3.16 -13.82
N ASN A 262 3.18 4.01 -14.36
CA ASN A 262 4.04 4.94 -13.63
C ASN A 262 3.31 6.26 -13.31
N SER A 263 2.31 6.20 -12.45
CA SER A 263 1.54 7.38 -12.06
C SER A 263 2.40 8.49 -11.41
N SER A 264 3.52 8.15 -10.77
CA SER A 264 4.45 9.12 -10.16
C SER A 264 5.09 10.06 -11.18
N GLU A 265 5.48 9.56 -12.34
CA GLU A 265 6.05 10.37 -13.43
C GLU A 265 4.98 11.21 -14.13
N MET A 266 3.79 10.65 -14.33
CA MET A 266 2.67 11.33 -14.98
C MET A 266 2.16 12.55 -14.21
N VAL A 267 2.38 12.60 -12.89
CA VAL A 267 1.92 13.70 -12.03
C VAL A 267 2.98 14.76 -11.74
N LEU A 268 4.23 14.57 -12.14
CA LEU A 268 5.31 15.54 -11.94
C LEU A 268 4.96 16.89 -12.57
N LYS A 269 4.89 17.94 -11.75
CA LYS A 269 4.43 19.26 -12.16
C LYS A 269 5.23 19.84 -13.33
N SER A 270 6.52 19.56 -13.40
CA SER A 270 7.44 20.00 -14.44
C SER A 270 7.22 19.34 -15.82
N ARG A 271 6.60 18.16 -15.87
CA ARG A 271 6.47 17.37 -17.12
C ARG A 271 5.03 16.97 -17.46
N ARG A 272 4.07 17.21 -16.57
CA ARG A 272 2.69 16.74 -16.72
C ARG A 272 1.94 17.49 -17.80
N LYS A 273 1.26 16.75 -18.66
CA LYS A 273 0.24 17.25 -19.61
C LYS A 273 -1.18 17.16 -19.02
N LEU A 274 -1.35 16.52 -17.87
CA LEU A 274 -2.63 16.31 -17.20
C LEU A 274 -3.06 17.55 -16.41
N ASN A 275 -4.35 17.87 -16.47
CA ASN A 275 -4.93 18.91 -15.63
C ASN A 275 -4.98 18.46 -14.14
N SER A 276 -5.11 19.44 -13.22
CA SER A 276 -5.07 19.19 -11.77
C SER A 276 -6.16 18.23 -11.28
N LYS A 277 -7.34 18.20 -11.90
CA LYS A 277 -8.44 17.28 -11.57
C LYS A 277 -8.06 15.84 -11.92
N SER A 278 -7.51 15.62 -13.11
CA SER A 278 -7.04 14.29 -13.55
C SER A 278 -5.90 13.77 -12.69
N VAL A 279 -4.94 14.63 -12.36
CA VAL A 279 -3.85 14.31 -11.42
C VAL A 279 -4.40 13.87 -10.06
N ARG A 280 -5.39 14.61 -9.55
CA ARG A 280 -6.01 14.27 -8.27
C ARG A 280 -6.72 12.92 -8.32
N ASN A 281 -7.48 12.64 -9.37
CA ASN A 281 -8.15 11.36 -9.56
C ASN A 281 -7.13 10.22 -9.60
N LEU A 282 -6.07 10.37 -10.38
CA LEU A 282 -5.01 9.39 -10.52
C LEU A 282 -4.32 9.06 -9.18
N LEU A 283 -3.97 10.09 -8.41
CA LEU A 283 -3.38 9.92 -7.07
C LEU A 283 -4.37 9.30 -6.07
N THR A 284 -5.65 9.62 -6.20
CA THR A 284 -6.70 9.09 -5.33
C THR A 284 -6.94 7.61 -5.58
N TRP A 285 -6.96 7.17 -6.82
CA TRP A 285 -7.09 5.75 -7.21
C TRP A 285 -5.96 4.88 -6.64
N SER A 286 -4.75 5.44 -6.49
CA SER A 286 -3.59 4.72 -5.91
C SER A 286 -3.30 3.38 -6.61
N HIS A 287 -3.20 3.38 -7.93
CA HIS A 287 -3.00 2.18 -8.77
C HIS A 287 -1.81 1.31 -8.31
N TYR A 288 -0.71 1.92 -7.84
CA TYR A 288 0.41 1.18 -7.27
C TYR A 288 0.02 0.33 -6.04
N ARG A 289 -0.85 0.86 -5.15
CA ARG A 289 -1.34 0.09 -4.00
C ARG A 289 -2.26 -1.04 -4.44
N PHE A 290 -3.09 -0.79 -5.45
CA PHE A 290 -3.91 -1.83 -6.06
C PHE A 290 -3.05 -2.94 -6.64
N ALA A 291 -2.05 -2.61 -7.48
CA ALA A 291 -1.15 -3.58 -8.08
C ALA A 291 -0.51 -4.49 -7.02
N LYS A 292 0.04 -3.90 -5.94
CA LYS A 292 0.58 -4.70 -4.82
C LYS A 292 -0.46 -5.61 -4.17
N HIS A 293 -1.67 -5.09 -3.94
CA HIS A 293 -2.74 -5.86 -3.34
C HIS A 293 -3.19 -7.01 -4.25
N LEU A 294 -3.37 -6.74 -5.55
CA LEU A 294 -3.73 -7.74 -6.54
C LEU A 294 -2.68 -8.86 -6.61
N MET A 295 -1.38 -8.50 -6.70
CA MET A 295 -0.30 -9.50 -6.72
C MET A 295 -0.30 -10.39 -5.48
N GLN A 296 -0.53 -9.84 -4.29
CA GLN A 296 -0.62 -10.62 -3.06
C GLN A 296 -1.83 -11.57 -3.05
N GLN A 297 -2.99 -11.10 -3.53
CA GLN A 297 -4.19 -11.95 -3.62
C GLN A 297 -4.03 -13.03 -4.69
N ALA A 298 -3.45 -12.68 -5.82
CA ALA A 298 -3.16 -13.60 -6.93
C ALA A 298 -2.20 -14.72 -6.50
N GLU A 299 -1.11 -14.36 -5.81
CA GLU A 299 -0.16 -15.36 -5.27
C GLU A 299 -0.85 -16.37 -4.34
N ARG A 300 -1.81 -15.91 -3.51
CA ARG A 300 -2.57 -16.78 -2.61
C ARG A 300 -3.52 -17.72 -3.33
N LYS A 301 -4.11 -17.26 -4.45
CA LYS A 301 -5.11 -17.98 -5.25
C LYS A 301 -4.51 -18.77 -6.42
N GLY A 302 -3.17 -18.82 -6.54
CA GLY A 302 -2.51 -19.50 -7.66
C GLY A 302 -2.76 -18.82 -9.02
N VAL A 303 -3.09 -17.52 -9.02
CA VAL A 303 -3.31 -16.71 -10.21
C VAL A 303 -2.02 -15.99 -10.59
N LEU A 304 -1.70 -15.96 -11.87
CA LEU A 304 -0.51 -15.30 -12.38
C LEU A 304 -0.81 -13.86 -12.79
N VAL A 305 -0.03 -12.90 -12.27
CA VAL A 305 -0.08 -11.50 -12.68
C VAL A 305 1.20 -11.12 -13.39
N VAL A 306 1.11 -10.84 -14.67
CA VAL A 306 2.24 -10.45 -15.51
C VAL A 306 2.24 -8.94 -15.71
N ARG A 307 3.38 -8.31 -15.39
CA ARG A 307 3.60 -6.89 -15.65
C ARG A 307 3.99 -6.69 -17.11
N CYS A 308 3.25 -5.87 -17.84
CA CYS A 308 3.47 -5.64 -19.25
C CYS A 308 3.72 -4.16 -19.57
N ASN A 309 4.20 -3.89 -20.78
CA ASN A 309 4.40 -2.53 -21.29
C ASN A 309 3.12 -2.06 -21.99
N GLU A 310 2.66 -0.84 -21.64
CA GLU A 310 1.44 -0.23 -22.22
C GLU A 310 1.73 0.82 -23.29
N SER A 311 2.99 0.99 -23.73
CA SER A 311 3.33 2.04 -24.71
C SER A 311 2.56 1.87 -26.00
N TYR A 312 1.95 2.97 -26.49
CA TYR A 312 1.15 3.05 -27.72
C TYR A 312 -0.15 2.24 -27.75
N THR A 313 -0.49 1.43 -26.73
CA THR A 313 -1.69 0.59 -26.74
C THR A 313 -2.98 1.39 -26.95
N SER A 314 -3.10 2.58 -26.36
CA SER A 314 -4.26 3.46 -26.53
C SER A 314 -4.26 4.28 -27.85
N LYS A 315 -3.19 4.19 -28.66
CA LYS A 315 -3.04 4.90 -29.93
C LYS A 315 -3.09 3.99 -31.15
N THR A 316 -2.89 2.70 -30.98
CA THR A 316 -2.86 1.72 -32.08
C THR A 316 -4.29 1.28 -32.41
N CYS A 317 -4.63 1.27 -33.68
CA CYS A 317 -5.92 0.76 -34.13
C CYS A 317 -5.98 -0.77 -33.97
N PRO A 318 -6.98 -1.30 -33.24
CA PRO A 318 -7.08 -2.76 -33.06
C PRO A 318 -7.56 -3.50 -34.31
N HIS A 319 -8.00 -2.79 -35.35
CA HIS A 319 -8.49 -3.35 -36.59
C HIS A 319 -7.39 -3.41 -37.67
N CYS A 320 -6.68 -2.29 -37.93
CA CYS A 320 -5.69 -2.22 -39.01
C CYS A 320 -4.24 -2.02 -38.54
N GLY A 321 -3.95 -1.96 -37.23
CA GLY A 321 -2.62 -1.76 -36.67
C GLY A 321 -2.04 -0.35 -36.78
N GLN A 322 -2.69 0.59 -37.51
CA GLN A 322 -2.20 1.96 -37.69
C GLN A 322 -2.13 2.72 -36.36
N ILE A 323 -1.01 3.41 -36.13
CA ILE A 323 -0.82 4.27 -34.96
C ILE A 323 -1.41 5.65 -35.23
N HIS A 324 -2.33 6.10 -34.40
CA HIS A 324 -2.90 7.44 -34.43
C HIS A 324 -2.09 8.40 -33.57
N GLU A 325 -1.04 9.01 -34.13
CA GLU A 325 -0.14 9.88 -33.37
C GLU A 325 -0.81 11.12 -32.79
N LYS A 326 -1.76 11.72 -33.53
CA LYS A 326 -2.48 12.97 -33.16
C LYS A 326 -3.74 12.72 -32.32
N LEU A 327 -3.94 11.55 -31.70
CA LEU A 327 -5.14 11.21 -30.91
C LEU A 327 -5.42 12.19 -29.75
N GLY A 328 -4.38 12.77 -29.15
CA GLY A 328 -4.51 13.74 -28.08
C GLY A 328 -5.23 13.18 -26.84
N GLY A 329 -6.14 13.97 -26.27
CA GLY A 329 -6.94 13.64 -25.08
C GLY A 329 -8.35 13.12 -25.38
N SER A 330 -8.66 12.73 -26.62
CA SER A 330 -9.97 12.24 -27.03
C SER A 330 -10.42 11.03 -26.22
N LYS A 331 -11.71 10.95 -25.90
CA LYS A 331 -12.35 9.80 -25.24
C LYS A 331 -12.69 8.68 -26.21
N VAL A 332 -12.89 9.05 -27.47
CA VAL A 332 -13.24 8.16 -28.56
C VAL A 332 -12.01 8.02 -29.45
N PHE A 333 -11.60 6.81 -29.68
CA PHE A 333 -10.63 6.48 -30.70
C PHE A 333 -11.36 6.41 -32.06
N LYS A 334 -10.88 7.15 -33.05
CA LYS A 334 -11.32 7.04 -34.44
C LYS A 334 -10.08 6.87 -35.31
N CYS A 335 -9.98 5.73 -35.97
CA CYS A 335 -8.81 5.44 -36.81
C CYS A 335 -8.83 6.34 -38.07
N PRO A 336 -7.74 7.07 -38.37
CA PRO A 336 -7.66 7.90 -39.56
C PRO A 336 -7.53 7.08 -40.84
N ASN A 337 -7.12 5.82 -40.75
CA ASN A 337 -6.91 4.94 -41.90
C ASN A 337 -8.15 4.13 -42.27
N CYS A 338 -8.73 3.37 -41.30
CA CYS A 338 -9.84 2.45 -41.61
C CYS A 338 -11.22 2.90 -41.05
N GLY A 339 -11.29 4.06 -40.39
CA GLY A 339 -12.53 4.58 -39.83
C GLY A 339 -13.04 3.89 -38.58
N TYR A 340 -12.36 2.84 -38.07
CA TYR A 340 -12.77 2.13 -36.85
C TYR A 340 -12.94 3.10 -35.69
N THR A 341 -14.06 2.97 -34.96
CA THR A 341 -14.42 3.87 -33.86
C THR A 341 -14.80 3.06 -32.61
N ALA A 342 -14.21 3.39 -31.47
CA ALA A 342 -14.52 2.76 -30.17
C ALA A 342 -14.13 3.68 -29.00
N PRO A 343 -14.63 3.44 -27.77
CA PRO A 343 -14.11 4.07 -26.58
C PRO A 343 -12.60 3.81 -26.44
N ARG A 344 -11.82 4.86 -26.17
CA ARG A 344 -10.36 4.78 -26.15
C ARG A 344 -9.84 3.79 -25.11
N ASP A 345 -10.48 3.75 -23.93
CA ASP A 345 -10.05 2.90 -22.83
C ASP A 345 -10.28 1.40 -23.18
N TRP A 346 -11.29 1.09 -24.01
CA TRP A 346 -11.52 -0.26 -24.55
C TRP A 346 -10.43 -0.67 -25.54
N VAL A 347 -10.06 0.26 -26.43
CA VAL A 347 -8.93 0.04 -27.35
C VAL A 347 -7.64 -0.21 -26.58
N GLY A 348 -7.40 0.55 -25.50
CA GLY A 348 -6.26 0.36 -24.60
C GLY A 348 -6.21 -1.05 -24.01
N ALA A 349 -7.27 -1.50 -23.35
CA ALA A 349 -7.35 -2.81 -22.72
C ALA A 349 -7.16 -3.97 -23.73
N ARG A 350 -7.82 -3.90 -24.89
CA ARG A 350 -7.65 -4.90 -25.97
C ARG A 350 -6.20 -4.97 -26.46
N ASN A 351 -5.60 -3.81 -26.74
CA ASN A 351 -4.24 -3.76 -27.26
C ASN A 351 -3.17 -4.14 -26.22
N ILE A 352 -3.44 -3.95 -24.92
CA ILE A 352 -2.61 -4.50 -23.83
C ILE A 352 -2.59 -6.02 -23.92
N MET A 353 -3.74 -6.67 -24.13
CA MET A 353 -3.82 -8.13 -24.30
C MET A 353 -3.01 -8.57 -25.51
N LEU A 354 -3.26 -7.98 -26.69
CA LEU A 354 -2.58 -8.35 -27.93
C LEU A 354 -1.05 -8.19 -27.79
N ARG A 355 -0.61 -7.08 -27.24
CA ARG A 355 0.81 -6.80 -27.03
C ARG A 355 1.46 -7.74 -26.02
N ALA A 356 0.77 -8.06 -24.93
CA ALA A 356 1.27 -8.99 -23.93
C ALA A 356 1.39 -10.41 -24.50
N LEU A 357 0.43 -10.84 -25.31
CA LEU A 357 0.47 -12.14 -25.98
C LEU A 357 1.57 -12.23 -27.05
N GLN A 358 1.87 -11.12 -27.74
CA GLN A 358 2.98 -11.04 -28.71
C GLN A 358 4.35 -11.08 -28.04
N ALA A 359 4.47 -10.47 -26.85
CA ALA A 359 5.73 -10.40 -26.09
C ALA A 359 6.03 -11.68 -25.28
N THR A 360 5.04 -12.52 -25.09
CA THR A 360 5.15 -13.77 -24.33
C THR A 360 4.56 -14.91 -25.16
N ALA A 361 5.40 -15.85 -25.60
CA ALA A 361 4.89 -17.15 -26.05
C ALA A 361 4.29 -17.84 -24.83
N VAL A 362 2.95 -17.80 -24.71
CA VAL A 362 2.24 -18.48 -23.64
C VAL A 362 1.98 -19.91 -24.10
N VAL A 363 2.75 -20.84 -23.59
CA VAL A 363 2.51 -22.28 -23.86
C VAL A 363 1.64 -22.85 -22.75
N PHE A 364 0.46 -23.31 -23.10
CA PHE A 364 -0.39 -24.09 -22.21
C PHE A 364 0.01 -25.56 -22.36
N GLN A 365 0.77 -26.09 -21.44
CA GLN A 365 1.12 -27.50 -21.39
C GLN A 365 0.64 -28.08 -20.06
N ASP A 366 -0.16 -29.13 -20.10
CA ASP A 366 -0.66 -29.93 -18.96
C ASP A 366 -1.19 -29.08 -17.77
N ASN A 367 -2.08 -28.13 -18.06
CA ASN A 367 -2.63 -27.17 -17.07
C ASN A 367 -1.63 -26.18 -16.45
N ALA A 368 -0.37 -26.15 -16.88
CA ALA A 368 0.61 -25.13 -16.51
C ALA A 368 0.73 -24.07 -17.60
N ILE A 369 0.88 -22.81 -17.19
CA ILE A 369 1.23 -21.70 -18.10
C ILE A 369 2.74 -21.59 -18.06
N LEU A 370 3.40 -21.94 -19.16
CA LEU A 370 4.84 -21.75 -19.33
C LEU A 370 5.06 -20.47 -20.14
N PHE A 371 5.92 -19.58 -19.65
CA PHE A 371 6.37 -18.40 -20.37
C PHE A 371 7.71 -18.69 -21.02
N GLN A 372 7.75 -18.65 -22.33
CA GLN A 372 9.03 -18.52 -23.06
C GLN A 372 9.19 -17.05 -23.44
N SER A 373 10.31 -16.44 -23.03
CA SER A 373 10.75 -15.16 -23.57
C SER A 373 11.04 -15.31 -25.02
N ALA A 374 10.35 -14.56 -25.87
CA ALA A 374 10.70 -14.44 -27.28
C ALA A 374 12.01 -13.69 -27.45
#